data_05bb482d8d97fc3fcb66aaef3095228f
#
_entry.id   05bb482d8d97fc3fcb66aaef3095228f
#
_cell.length_a   1.000
_cell.length_b   1.000
_cell.length_c   1.000
_cell.angle_alpha   90.00
_cell.angle_beta   90.00
_cell.angle_gamma   90.00
#
_symmetry.space_group_name_H-M   'P 1'
#
loop_
_entity.id
_entity.type
_entity.pdbx_description
1 polymer ?
#
loop_
_entity_poly.entity_id
_entity_poly.type
_entity_poly.pdbx_seq_one_letter_code
_entity_poly.pdbx_strand_id
1 'polypeptide(L)'
;ADIKAAGWGDMPIPGGLKRRDGSPMIKTRYPILAEDRVRWVGDPVAFVVAETVAQALDTAEQIVVDFEQLPAITSTEEAAKPGAVKVWDDAADNICFVETIGDKAATDAAFAKADHVVKQKFVINRVTAATMEPRGAVGDYNSAEDRYTLYTAIQRPHPTRIDFAKLMKIGESQIRIITNDTGGSFGMKSPVFNEMPLVLLASKLIGRPVKWISTRTEAFL
;
A
#
# COMPACT_ATOMS: atom_id res chain seq x y z
N ALA A 1 -2.31 -14.99 11.94
CA ALA A 1 -2.65 -15.19 13.35
C ALA A 1 -2.26 -13.98 14.20
N ASP A 2 -0.99 -13.57 14.19
CA ASP A 2 -0.45 -12.56 15.12
C ASP A 2 -1.05 -11.17 14.95
N ILE A 3 -1.30 -10.72 13.71
CA ILE A 3 -1.94 -9.44 13.41
C ILE A 3 -3.38 -9.42 13.97
N LYS A 4 -4.11 -10.52 13.78
CA LYS A 4 -5.47 -10.65 14.33
C LYS A 4 -5.46 -10.68 15.86
N ALA A 5 -4.50 -11.35 16.45
CA ALA A 5 -4.32 -11.38 17.91
C ALA A 5 -3.95 -10.01 18.47
N ALA A 6 -3.21 -9.19 17.73
CA ALA A 6 -2.91 -7.82 18.11
C ALA A 6 -4.13 -6.88 18.03
N GLY A 7 -5.21 -7.30 17.37
CA GLY A 7 -6.43 -6.50 17.20
C GLY A 7 -6.29 -5.31 16.26
N TRP A 8 -5.22 -5.26 15.46
CA TRP A 8 -4.95 -4.18 14.52
C TRP A 8 -5.93 -4.19 13.35
N GLY A 9 -6.13 -3.04 12.72
CA GLY A 9 -6.98 -2.88 11.56
C GLY A 9 -6.25 -3.11 10.24
N ASP A 10 -6.94 -2.79 9.16
CA ASP A 10 -6.39 -2.83 7.80
C ASP A 10 -5.52 -1.59 7.53
N MET A 11 -4.68 -1.67 6.51
CA MET A 11 -3.86 -0.56 6.02
C MET A 11 -4.75 0.61 5.58
N PRO A 12 -4.31 1.86 5.76
CA PRO A 12 -5.11 3.02 5.43
C PRO A 12 -5.30 3.16 3.92
N ILE A 13 -6.54 3.43 3.52
CA ILE A 13 -6.90 3.75 2.13
C ILE A 13 -7.31 5.22 2.08
N PRO A 14 -6.73 6.03 1.17
CA PRO A 14 -7.18 7.39 0.94
C PRO A 14 -8.67 7.45 0.62
N GLY A 15 -9.30 8.57 0.91
CA GLY A 15 -10.74 8.76 0.67
C GLY A 15 -11.05 10.15 0.18
N GLY A 16 -12.35 10.44 0.04
CA GLY A 16 -12.85 11.76 -0.36
C GLY A 16 -13.21 11.88 -1.84
N LEU A 17 -12.88 10.87 -2.66
CA LEU A 17 -13.25 10.81 -4.07
C LEU A 17 -14.64 10.16 -4.24
N LYS A 18 -15.22 10.32 -5.43
CA LYS A 18 -16.58 9.84 -5.76
C LYS A 18 -16.57 8.99 -7.01
N ARG A 19 -17.55 8.16 -7.14
CA ARG A 19 -17.88 7.43 -8.37
C ARG A 19 -18.64 8.33 -9.32
N ARG A 20 -18.84 7.88 -10.58
CA ARG A 20 -19.54 8.64 -11.63
C ARG A 20 -20.98 9.00 -11.25
N ASP A 21 -21.66 8.18 -10.47
CA ASP A 21 -23.02 8.40 -9.98
C ASP A 21 -23.09 9.30 -8.73
N GLY A 22 -21.95 9.84 -8.28
CA GLY A 22 -21.84 10.68 -7.09
C GLY A 22 -21.73 9.92 -5.78
N SER A 23 -21.85 8.59 -5.78
CA SER A 23 -21.64 7.77 -4.59
C SER A 23 -20.17 7.81 -4.12
N PRO A 24 -19.89 7.49 -2.86
CA PRO A 24 -18.51 7.41 -2.38
C PRO A 24 -17.68 6.40 -3.17
N MET A 25 -16.37 6.65 -3.29
CA MET A 25 -15.43 5.69 -3.90
C MET A 25 -15.50 4.33 -3.22
N ILE A 26 -15.25 3.28 -3.97
CA ILE A 26 -15.13 1.93 -3.43
C ILE A 26 -13.88 1.88 -2.54
N LYS A 27 -14.05 1.46 -1.29
CA LYS A 27 -12.97 1.15 -0.37
C LYS A 27 -13.03 -0.33 -0.06
N THR A 28 -12.10 -1.07 -0.59
CA THR A 28 -11.94 -2.49 -0.30
C THR A 28 -11.05 -2.66 0.94
N ARG A 29 -11.01 -3.85 1.51
CA ARG A 29 -10.06 -4.15 2.58
C ARG A 29 -8.62 -4.11 2.03
N TYR A 30 -7.68 -3.62 2.85
CA TYR A 30 -6.26 -3.69 2.55
C TYR A 30 -5.54 -4.28 3.78
N PRO A 31 -5.52 -5.60 3.93
CA PRO A 31 -4.92 -6.24 5.10
C PRO A 31 -3.39 -6.05 5.11
N ILE A 32 -2.80 -6.07 6.30
CA ILE A 32 -1.34 -5.94 6.47
C ILE A 32 -0.61 -7.13 5.83
N LEU A 33 -1.17 -8.33 5.94
CA LEU A 33 -0.76 -9.52 5.19
C LEU A 33 -1.99 -10.12 4.53
N ALA A 34 -1.83 -10.72 3.36
CA ALA A 34 -2.91 -11.43 2.68
C ALA A 34 -3.50 -12.51 3.60
N GLU A 35 -4.84 -12.58 3.68
CA GLU A 35 -5.54 -13.50 4.58
C GLU A 35 -6.05 -14.75 3.84
N ASP A 36 -6.70 -14.53 2.72
CA ASP A 36 -7.41 -15.57 1.96
C ASP A 36 -7.07 -15.55 0.47
N ARG A 37 -6.62 -14.41 -0.03
CA ARG A 37 -6.35 -14.21 -1.46
C ARG A 37 -5.25 -13.17 -1.66
N VAL A 38 -4.31 -13.47 -2.56
CA VAL A 38 -3.37 -12.49 -3.12
C VAL A 38 -3.99 -11.86 -4.36
N ARG A 39 -3.87 -10.55 -4.51
CA ARG A 39 -4.58 -9.78 -5.55
C ARG A 39 -3.67 -9.07 -6.53
N TRP A 40 -2.40 -8.92 -6.19
CA TRP A 40 -1.37 -8.31 -7.06
C TRP A 40 -0.01 -8.92 -6.79
N VAL A 41 0.91 -8.74 -7.73
CA VAL A 41 2.32 -9.13 -7.54
C VAL A 41 2.93 -8.22 -6.46
N GLY A 42 3.50 -8.82 -5.43
CA GLY A 42 4.02 -8.11 -4.25
C GLY A 42 3.05 -8.02 -3.06
N ASP A 43 1.86 -8.63 -3.16
CA ASP A 43 0.94 -8.73 -2.01
C ASP A 43 1.57 -9.62 -0.93
N PRO A 44 1.89 -9.10 0.27
CA PRO A 44 2.66 -9.84 1.25
C PRO A 44 1.83 -10.94 1.91
N VAL A 45 2.37 -12.16 1.99
CA VAL A 45 1.70 -13.33 2.55
C VAL A 45 2.24 -13.73 3.92
N ALA A 46 3.52 -13.46 4.20
CA ALA A 46 4.17 -13.80 5.47
C ALA A 46 5.28 -12.80 5.79
N PHE A 47 5.65 -12.74 7.06
CA PHE A 47 6.76 -11.95 7.55
C PHE A 47 7.58 -12.78 8.53
N VAL A 48 8.87 -12.91 8.27
CA VAL A 48 9.81 -13.71 9.08
C VAL A 48 10.79 -12.80 9.79
N VAL A 49 11.07 -13.11 11.05
CA VAL A 49 12.06 -12.40 11.84
C VAL A 49 13.10 -13.41 12.36
N ALA A 50 14.36 -13.10 12.17
CA ALA A 50 15.48 -13.89 12.65
C ALA A 50 16.60 -12.96 13.16
N GLU A 51 17.65 -13.52 13.72
CA GLU A 51 18.78 -12.71 14.24
C GLU A 51 19.62 -12.10 13.12
N THR A 52 19.68 -12.75 11.96
CA THR A 52 20.40 -12.26 10.76
C THR A 52 19.51 -12.30 9.54
N VAL A 53 19.84 -11.46 8.55
CA VAL A 53 19.15 -11.44 7.26
C VAL A 53 19.25 -12.79 6.55
N ALA A 54 20.40 -13.45 6.59
CA ALA A 54 20.59 -14.78 5.98
C ALA A 54 19.62 -15.81 6.59
N GLN A 55 19.54 -15.89 7.92
CA GLN A 55 18.58 -16.78 8.60
C GLN A 55 17.12 -16.44 8.26
N ALA A 56 16.79 -15.16 8.15
CA ALA A 56 15.43 -14.75 7.77
C ALA A 56 15.08 -15.19 6.34
N LEU A 57 16.01 -15.05 5.40
CA LEU A 57 15.85 -15.50 4.02
C LEU A 57 15.74 -17.02 3.92
N ASP A 58 16.66 -17.76 4.54
CA ASP A 58 16.64 -19.23 4.58
C ASP A 58 15.32 -19.77 5.17
N THR A 59 14.79 -19.07 6.19
CA THR A 59 13.50 -19.46 6.80
C THR A 59 12.32 -19.07 5.90
N ALA A 60 12.39 -17.92 5.23
CA ALA A 60 11.34 -17.50 4.31
C ALA A 60 11.19 -18.47 3.11
N GLU A 61 12.29 -19.03 2.61
CA GLU A 61 12.29 -20.04 1.55
C GLU A 61 11.63 -21.36 1.97
N GLN A 62 11.55 -21.65 3.27
CA GLN A 62 10.88 -22.84 3.79
C GLN A 62 9.36 -22.69 3.91
N ILE A 63 8.83 -21.47 3.71
CA ILE A 63 7.39 -21.22 3.74
C ILE A 63 6.76 -21.76 2.46
N VAL A 64 6.03 -22.85 2.57
CA VAL A 64 5.27 -23.42 1.46
C VAL A 64 3.90 -22.76 1.44
N VAL A 65 3.57 -22.13 0.31
CA VAL A 65 2.25 -21.57 0.06
C VAL A 65 1.60 -22.34 -1.08
N ASP A 66 0.47 -22.97 -0.79
CA ASP A 66 -0.33 -23.64 -1.80
C ASP A 66 -1.35 -22.63 -2.37
N PHE A 67 -1.23 -22.34 -3.67
CA PHE A 67 -2.07 -21.36 -4.37
C PHE A 67 -3.06 -22.05 -5.29
N GLU A 68 -4.34 -21.80 -5.08
CA GLU A 68 -5.34 -22.03 -6.11
C GLU A 68 -5.33 -20.85 -7.10
N GLN A 69 -5.06 -21.15 -8.37
CA GLN A 69 -5.04 -20.12 -9.41
C GLN A 69 -6.45 -19.66 -9.76
N LEU A 70 -6.74 -18.40 -9.57
CA LEU A 70 -7.99 -17.76 -9.92
C LEU A 70 -7.87 -16.95 -11.22
N PRO A 71 -8.99 -16.67 -11.91
CA PRO A 71 -8.99 -15.77 -13.05
C PRO A 71 -8.41 -14.40 -12.68
N ALA A 72 -7.45 -13.94 -13.48
CA ALA A 72 -6.77 -12.66 -13.26
C ALA A 72 -7.11 -11.66 -14.36
N ILE A 73 -6.99 -10.37 -14.04
CA ILE A 73 -7.14 -9.27 -15.00
C ILE A 73 -5.98 -8.31 -14.86
N THR A 74 -5.25 -8.08 -15.94
CA THR A 74 -4.02 -7.26 -15.95
C THR A 74 -4.14 -6.01 -16.82
N SER A 75 -5.13 -5.98 -17.73
CA SER A 75 -5.41 -4.82 -18.57
C SER A 75 -6.38 -3.87 -17.86
N THR A 76 -6.00 -2.62 -17.68
CA THR A 76 -6.87 -1.58 -17.11
C THR A 76 -8.10 -1.31 -17.99
N GLU A 77 -7.95 -1.41 -19.31
CA GLU A 77 -9.05 -1.23 -20.27
C GLU A 77 -10.08 -2.37 -20.15
N GLU A 78 -9.62 -3.61 -20.08
CA GLU A 78 -10.50 -4.78 -19.91
C GLU A 78 -11.13 -4.78 -18.50
N ALA A 79 -10.38 -4.40 -17.47
CA ALA A 79 -10.89 -4.33 -16.10
C ALA A 79 -12.05 -3.35 -15.93
N ALA A 80 -12.12 -2.31 -16.76
CA ALA A 80 -13.18 -1.30 -16.72
C ALA A 80 -14.47 -1.72 -17.48
N LYS A 81 -14.45 -2.83 -18.23
CA LYS A 81 -15.62 -3.30 -18.98
C LYS A 81 -16.69 -3.90 -18.08
N PRO A 82 -17.97 -3.76 -18.44
CA PRO A 82 -19.03 -4.49 -17.74
C PRO A 82 -18.81 -6.01 -17.79
N GLY A 83 -18.98 -6.68 -16.65
CA GLY A 83 -18.79 -8.13 -16.55
C GLY A 83 -17.33 -8.59 -16.47
N ALA A 84 -16.37 -7.69 -16.40
CA ALA A 84 -14.97 -8.06 -16.17
C ALA A 84 -14.77 -8.84 -14.88
N VAL A 85 -13.75 -9.71 -14.85
CA VAL A 85 -13.31 -10.39 -13.63
C VAL A 85 -13.02 -9.35 -12.56
N LYS A 86 -13.64 -9.49 -11.39
CA LYS A 86 -13.47 -8.55 -10.29
C LYS A 86 -12.24 -8.91 -9.45
N VAL A 87 -11.45 -7.91 -9.09
CA VAL A 87 -10.33 -8.07 -8.14
C VAL A 87 -10.85 -8.28 -6.71
N TRP A 88 -11.98 -7.64 -6.37
CA TRP A 88 -12.68 -7.75 -5.09
C TRP A 88 -14.12 -8.20 -5.33
N ASP A 89 -14.48 -9.36 -4.79
CA ASP A 89 -15.79 -9.98 -5.06
C ASP A 89 -16.98 -9.14 -4.55
N ASP A 90 -16.78 -8.44 -3.44
CA ASP A 90 -17.76 -7.55 -2.79
C ASP A 90 -17.85 -6.17 -3.45
N ALA A 91 -16.91 -5.80 -4.32
CA ALA A 91 -16.99 -4.57 -5.09
C ALA A 91 -18.00 -4.68 -6.24
N ALA A 92 -18.66 -3.59 -6.59
CA ALA A 92 -19.60 -3.56 -7.70
C ALA A 92 -18.91 -3.85 -9.05
N ASP A 93 -17.73 -3.26 -9.24
CA ASP A 93 -16.86 -3.39 -10.41
C ASP A 93 -15.41 -3.06 -10.02
N ASN A 94 -14.49 -2.98 -10.98
CA ASN A 94 -13.09 -2.61 -10.76
C ASN A 94 -12.82 -1.09 -10.82
N ILE A 95 -13.86 -0.25 -10.90
CA ILE A 95 -13.72 1.22 -10.97
C ILE A 95 -13.88 1.79 -9.55
N CYS A 96 -12.76 2.13 -8.94
CA CYS A 96 -12.74 2.66 -7.58
C CYS A 96 -13.43 4.03 -7.49
N PHE A 97 -13.06 4.95 -8.37
CA PHE A 97 -13.61 6.31 -8.47
C PHE A 97 -13.50 6.86 -9.89
N VAL A 98 -14.24 7.93 -10.17
CA VAL A 98 -14.14 8.71 -11.42
C VAL A 98 -14.07 10.18 -11.05
N GLU A 99 -12.96 10.83 -11.37
CA GLU A 99 -12.74 12.26 -11.15
C GLU A 99 -12.78 13.00 -12.46
N THR A 100 -13.45 14.15 -12.48
CA THR A 100 -13.51 15.04 -13.64
C THR A 100 -13.11 16.44 -13.21
N ILE A 101 -12.08 16.99 -13.86
CA ILE A 101 -11.57 18.32 -13.59
C ILE A 101 -11.69 19.15 -14.87
N GLY A 102 -12.18 20.37 -14.76
CA GLY A 102 -12.35 21.30 -15.88
C GLY A 102 -13.80 21.52 -16.27
N ASP A 103 -14.00 22.25 -17.36
CA ASP A 103 -15.32 22.58 -17.93
C ASP A 103 -15.55 21.75 -19.20
N LYS A 104 -16.38 20.70 -19.06
CA LYS A 104 -16.74 19.83 -20.19
C LYS A 104 -17.46 20.57 -21.30
N ALA A 105 -18.38 21.47 -20.93
CA ALA A 105 -19.18 22.20 -21.96
C ALA A 105 -18.32 23.14 -22.77
N ALA A 106 -17.42 23.89 -22.12
CA ALA A 106 -16.45 24.75 -22.83
C ALA A 106 -15.48 23.92 -23.69
N THR A 107 -15.03 22.75 -23.20
CA THR A 107 -14.17 21.85 -23.96
C THR A 107 -14.88 21.31 -25.21
N ASP A 108 -16.10 20.81 -25.06
CA ASP A 108 -16.89 20.30 -26.19
C ASP A 108 -17.16 21.39 -27.22
N ALA A 109 -17.49 22.62 -26.79
CA ALA A 109 -17.68 23.76 -27.67
C ALA A 109 -16.41 24.17 -28.42
N ALA A 110 -15.25 24.05 -27.77
CA ALA A 110 -13.96 24.30 -28.45
C ALA A 110 -13.67 23.25 -29.51
N PHE A 111 -13.87 21.97 -29.22
CA PHE A 111 -13.71 20.89 -30.19
C PHE A 111 -14.67 21.01 -31.38
N ALA A 112 -15.92 21.42 -31.14
CA ALA A 112 -16.91 21.62 -32.20
C ALA A 112 -16.55 22.75 -33.17
N LYS A 113 -15.72 23.71 -32.75
CA LYS A 113 -15.28 24.86 -33.56
C LYS A 113 -13.86 24.69 -34.11
N ALA A 114 -13.17 23.59 -33.77
CA ALA A 114 -11.80 23.39 -34.22
C ALA A 114 -11.75 23.05 -35.72
N ASP A 115 -10.88 23.72 -36.47
CA ASP A 115 -10.65 23.43 -37.88
C ASP A 115 -10.05 22.02 -38.08
N HIS A 116 -9.22 21.57 -37.13
CA HIS A 116 -8.58 20.25 -37.13
C HIS A 116 -8.62 19.61 -35.74
N VAL A 117 -8.98 18.34 -35.70
CA VAL A 117 -8.97 17.53 -34.45
C VAL A 117 -8.08 16.32 -34.66
N VAL A 118 -7.06 16.17 -33.80
CA VAL A 118 -6.19 14.99 -33.75
C VAL A 118 -6.59 14.15 -32.57
N LYS A 119 -6.73 12.83 -32.80
CA LYS A 119 -6.97 11.83 -31.72
C LYS A 119 -5.82 10.84 -31.68
N GLN A 120 -5.27 10.62 -30.50
CA GLN A 120 -4.22 9.64 -30.27
C GLN A 120 -4.46 8.90 -28.95
N LYS A 121 -4.26 7.58 -28.97
CA LYS A 121 -4.28 6.75 -27.76
C LYS A 121 -2.85 6.58 -27.27
N PHE A 122 -2.61 6.96 -26.01
CA PHE A 122 -1.34 6.73 -25.33
C PHE A 122 -1.50 5.59 -24.33
N VAL A 123 -0.52 4.71 -24.28
CA VAL A 123 -0.41 3.68 -23.24
C VAL A 123 0.77 4.02 -22.36
N ILE A 124 0.50 4.36 -21.11
CA ILE A 124 1.52 4.63 -20.10
C ILE A 124 1.66 3.35 -19.28
N ASN A 125 2.84 2.73 -19.37
CA ASN A 125 3.14 1.54 -18.57
C ASN A 125 3.15 1.90 -17.08
N ARG A 126 2.82 0.92 -16.24
CA ARG A 126 2.98 1.06 -14.79
C ARG A 126 4.47 1.20 -14.47
N VAL A 127 4.82 2.31 -13.84
CA VAL A 127 6.20 2.64 -13.43
C VAL A 127 6.19 3.10 -11.98
N THR A 128 7.34 2.97 -11.32
CA THR A 128 7.59 3.50 -9.99
C THR A 128 8.88 4.30 -9.96
N ALA A 129 9.05 5.14 -8.96
CA ALA A 129 10.30 5.89 -8.77
C ALA A 129 11.41 4.95 -8.29
N ALA A 130 12.53 4.92 -9.03
CA ALA A 130 13.72 4.16 -8.66
C ALA A 130 14.62 5.01 -7.76
N THR A 131 14.28 5.13 -6.47
CA THR A 131 15.09 5.87 -5.50
C THR A 131 16.42 5.15 -5.25
N MET A 132 17.52 5.90 -5.06
CA MET A 132 18.82 5.28 -4.72
C MET A 132 18.74 4.52 -3.40
N GLU A 133 18.11 5.09 -2.39
CA GLU A 133 17.78 4.42 -1.15
C GLU A 133 16.50 3.59 -1.31
N PRO A 134 16.54 2.24 -1.16
CA PRO A 134 15.34 1.42 -1.13
C PRO A 134 14.47 1.73 0.10
N ARG A 135 13.27 1.13 0.16
CA ARG A 135 12.44 1.26 1.36
C ARG A 135 13.11 0.54 2.53
N GLY A 136 12.96 1.10 3.72
CA GLY A 136 13.44 0.47 4.95
C GLY A 136 12.67 0.96 6.16
N ALA A 137 12.61 0.10 7.17
CA ALA A 137 11.95 0.39 8.42
C ALA A 137 12.66 -0.29 9.60
N VAL A 138 12.74 0.41 10.72
CA VAL A 138 13.10 -0.18 12.02
C VAL A 138 11.96 0.11 12.98
N GLY A 139 11.35 -0.94 13.51
CA GLY A 139 10.35 -0.87 14.56
C GLY A 139 10.99 -1.14 15.91
N ASP A 140 10.67 -0.32 16.90
CA ASP A 140 11.10 -0.47 18.29
C ASP A 140 9.89 -0.26 19.21
N TYR A 141 9.68 -1.19 20.14
CA TYR A 141 8.65 -1.13 21.14
C TYR A 141 9.24 -1.07 22.56
N ASN A 142 8.98 0.02 23.25
CA ASN A 142 9.33 0.19 24.66
C ASN A 142 8.15 -0.24 25.53
N SER A 143 8.29 -1.39 26.19
CA SER A 143 7.24 -1.95 27.05
C SER A 143 7.01 -1.13 28.33
N ALA A 144 8.02 -0.43 28.85
CA ALA A 144 7.89 0.39 30.04
C ALA A 144 7.04 1.65 29.81
N GLU A 145 7.07 2.20 28.59
CA GLU A 145 6.31 3.38 28.19
C GLU A 145 5.06 3.03 27.38
N ASP A 146 4.84 1.75 27.06
CA ASP A 146 3.84 1.29 26.07
C ASP A 146 3.88 2.12 24.79
N ARG A 147 5.08 2.26 24.21
CA ARG A 147 5.35 3.19 23.13
C ARG A 147 6.08 2.55 21.98
N TYR A 148 5.62 2.82 20.78
CA TYR A 148 6.26 2.40 19.54
C TYR A 148 7.09 3.53 18.94
N THR A 149 8.25 3.19 18.37
CA THR A 149 9.05 4.10 17.55
C THR A 149 9.31 3.44 16.20
N LEU A 150 8.97 4.13 15.13
CA LEU A 150 9.26 3.71 13.76
C LEU A 150 10.30 4.65 13.16
N TYR A 151 11.44 4.09 12.77
CA TYR A 151 12.45 4.79 11.97
C TYR A 151 12.26 4.38 10.51
N THR A 152 11.99 5.31 9.63
CA THR A 152 11.78 5.03 8.21
C THR A 152 11.97 6.28 7.36
N ALA A 153 12.44 6.11 6.12
CA ALA A 153 12.47 7.18 5.15
C ALA A 153 11.06 7.38 4.57
N ILE A 154 10.38 8.46 4.95
CA ILE A 154 9.01 8.77 4.53
C ILE A 154 8.80 10.26 4.33
N GLN A 155 7.97 10.63 3.34
CA GLN A 155 7.67 12.05 3.05
C GLN A 155 6.66 12.68 4.00
N ARG A 156 5.83 11.89 4.69
CA ARG A 156 4.67 12.37 5.45
C ARG A 156 4.66 11.82 6.88
N PRO A 157 5.65 12.14 7.74
CA PRO A 157 5.75 11.55 9.08
C PRO A 157 4.52 11.82 9.97
N HIS A 158 3.96 13.04 9.93
CA HIS A 158 2.79 13.37 10.76
C HIS A 158 1.51 12.64 10.32
N PRO A 159 1.09 12.66 9.05
CA PRO A 159 -0.03 11.84 8.59
C PRO A 159 0.18 10.35 8.85
N THR A 160 1.40 9.84 8.65
CA THR A 160 1.75 8.44 8.94
C THR A 160 1.52 8.09 10.41
N ARG A 161 1.87 8.98 11.34
CA ARG A 161 1.59 8.78 12.76
C ARG A 161 0.08 8.62 13.03
N ILE A 162 -0.73 9.47 12.43
CA ILE A 162 -2.20 9.41 12.55
C ILE A 162 -2.74 8.11 11.96
N ASP A 163 -2.25 7.70 10.80
CA ASP A 163 -2.65 6.49 10.11
C ASP A 163 -2.32 5.25 10.95
N PHE A 164 -1.11 5.19 11.53
CA PHE A 164 -0.72 4.09 12.41
C PHE A 164 -1.47 4.06 13.73
N ALA A 165 -1.73 5.21 14.34
CA ALA A 165 -2.54 5.26 15.55
C ALA A 165 -3.93 4.66 15.33
N LYS A 166 -4.55 4.96 14.19
CA LYS A 166 -5.85 4.38 13.78
C LYS A 166 -5.74 2.88 13.49
N LEU A 167 -4.75 2.47 12.69
CA LEU A 167 -4.50 1.08 12.33
C LEU A 167 -4.30 0.21 13.58
N MET A 168 -3.46 0.68 14.50
CA MET A 168 -3.09 -0.03 15.72
C MET A 168 -4.12 0.14 16.85
N LYS A 169 -5.10 1.05 16.68
CA LYS A 169 -6.13 1.41 17.67
C LYS A 169 -5.53 1.91 18.99
N ILE A 170 -4.52 2.76 18.91
CA ILE A 170 -3.82 3.37 20.04
C ILE A 170 -3.87 4.90 19.96
N GLY A 171 -3.47 5.57 21.02
CA GLY A 171 -3.29 7.03 21.01
C GLY A 171 -2.10 7.47 20.17
N GLU A 172 -2.21 8.63 19.52
CA GLU A 172 -1.09 9.19 18.73
C GLU A 172 0.18 9.44 19.55
N SER A 173 0.06 9.63 20.87
CA SER A 173 1.19 9.78 21.79
C SER A 173 1.98 8.50 22.01
N GLN A 174 1.36 7.35 21.73
CA GLN A 174 1.98 6.03 21.87
C GLN A 174 2.82 5.63 20.66
N ILE A 175 2.83 6.42 19.59
CA ILE A 175 3.65 6.16 18.42
C ILE A 175 4.47 7.38 18.01
N ARG A 176 5.75 7.16 17.75
CA ARG A 176 6.71 8.15 17.24
C ARG A 176 7.21 7.69 15.88
N ILE A 177 7.15 8.59 14.90
CA ILE A 177 7.74 8.39 13.57
C ILE A 177 8.98 9.27 13.47
N ILE A 178 10.10 8.65 13.16
CA ILE A 178 11.39 9.33 12.97
C ILE A 178 11.81 9.12 11.53
N THR A 179 11.98 10.20 10.80
CA THR A 179 12.58 10.22 9.48
C THR A 179 13.80 11.15 9.51
N ASN A 180 14.92 10.60 9.10
CA ASN A 180 16.16 11.32 8.93
C ASN A 180 16.33 11.70 7.45
N ASP A 181 17.56 11.90 7.00
CA ASP A 181 17.86 12.13 5.60
C ASP A 181 17.34 10.99 4.74
N THR A 182 16.62 11.34 3.68
CA THR A 182 15.96 10.39 2.78
C THR A 182 16.66 10.39 1.43
N GLY A 183 17.14 9.23 1.00
CA GLY A 183 17.85 9.03 -0.26
C GLY A 183 16.94 8.96 -1.49
N GLY A 184 16.00 9.92 -1.57
CA GLY A 184 15.02 10.06 -2.64
C GLY A 184 13.66 9.44 -2.29
N SER A 185 12.61 10.03 -2.83
CA SER A 185 11.25 9.53 -2.72
C SER A 185 10.44 9.72 -4.01
N PHE A 186 10.39 10.92 -4.57
CA PHE A 186 9.66 11.26 -5.81
C PHE A 186 8.18 10.82 -5.77
N GLY A 187 7.58 10.86 -4.54
CA GLY A 187 6.22 10.41 -4.28
C GLY A 187 6.09 8.95 -3.82
N MET A 188 7.04 8.07 -4.13
CA MET A 188 6.99 6.65 -3.81
C MET A 188 6.94 6.37 -2.29
N LYS A 189 7.73 7.09 -1.49
CA LYS A 189 7.74 6.95 -0.02
C LYS A 189 6.70 7.85 0.68
N SER A 190 5.62 8.24 -0.02
CA SER A 190 4.52 9.02 0.57
C SER A 190 3.47 8.16 1.29
N PRO A 191 3.01 7.01 0.75
CA PRO A 191 2.08 6.14 1.46
C PRO A 191 2.77 5.35 2.57
N VAL A 192 1.96 4.75 3.44
CA VAL A 192 2.41 3.72 4.37
C VAL A 192 2.51 2.37 3.66
N PHE A 193 3.49 1.56 4.03
CA PHE A 193 3.73 0.25 3.45
C PHE A 193 3.58 -0.85 4.50
N ASN A 194 3.25 -2.04 4.04
CA ASN A 194 2.92 -3.19 4.89
C ASN A 194 4.06 -3.59 5.84
N GLU A 195 5.31 -3.45 5.42
CA GLU A 195 6.48 -3.74 6.23
C GLU A 195 6.59 -2.86 7.50
N MET A 196 6.09 -1.63 7.45
CA MET A 196 6.18 -0.70 8.57
C MET A 196 5.41 -1.16 9.82
N PRO A 197 4.10 -1.53 9.75
CA PRO A 197 3.42 -2.09 10.90
C PRO A 197 3.95 -3.47 11.27
N LEU A 198 4.48 -4.27 10.32
CA LEU A 198 5.03 -5.59 10.60
C LEU A 198 6.28 -5.51 11.49
N VAL A 199 7.22 -4.60 11.24
CA VAL A 199 8.38 -4.44 12.13
C VAL A 199 7.99 -3.93 13.52
N LEU A 200 6.94 -3.11 13.64
CA LEU A 200 6.43 -2.65 14.94
C LEU A 200 5.80 -3.78 15.73
N LEU A 201 4.95 -4.60 15.07
CA LEU A 201 4.34 -5.75 15.70
C LEU A 201 5.39 -6.78 16.14
N ALA A 202 6.31 -7.11 15.24
CA ALA A 202 7.38 -8.04 15.53
C ALA A 202 8.25 -7.58 16.68
N SER A 203 8.60 -6.28 16.73
CA SER A 203 9.35 -5.72 17.86
C SER A 203 8.63 -5.90 19.19
N LYS A 204 7.32 -5.68 19.24
CA LYS A 204 6.51 -5.92 20.43
C LYS A 204 6.52 -7.40 20.86
N LEU A 205 6.38 -8.31 19.89
CA LEU A 205 6.29 -9.74 20.15
C LEU A 205 7.61 -10.33 20.68
N ILE A 206 8.76 -9.89 20.13
CA ILE A 206 10.07 -10.43 20.51
C ILE A 206 10.80 -9.59 21.57
N GLY A 207 10.28 -8.40 21.94
CA GLY A 207 10.88 -7.50 22.92
C GLY A 207 12.22 -6.89 22.48
N ARG A 208 12.46 -6.76 21.17
CA ARG A 208 13.71 -6.24 20.57
C ARG A 208 13.40 -5.43 19.34
N PRO A 209 14.24 -4.44 18.96
CA PRO A 209 14.07 -3.73 17.69
C PRO A 209 14.15 -4.69 16.50
N VAL A 210 13.28 -4.47 15.51
CA VAL A 210 13.24 -5.24 14.25
C VAL A 210 13.48 -4.34 13.08
N LYS A 211 14.44 -4.71 12.22
CA LYS A 211 14.79 -3.99 11.01
C LYS A 211 14.43 -4.78 9.77
N TRP A 212 13.87 -4.10 8.79
CA TRP A 212 13.64 -4.59 7.43
C TRP A 212 14.16 -3.58 6.40
N ILE A 213 14.77 -4.06 5.34
CA ILE A 213 15.18 -3.25 4.19
C ILE A 213 14.82 -4.04 2.94
N SER A 214 14.09 -3.41 2.02
CA SER A 214 13.72 -4.05 0.76
C SER A 214 14.95 -4.33 -0.11
N THR A 215 14.91 -5.44 -0.79
CA THR A 215 15.73 -5.63 -1.98
C THR A 215 15.35 -4.61 -3.06
N ARG A 216 16.17 -4.48 -4.08
CA ARG A 216 15.83 -3.59 -5.21
C ARG A 216 14.56 -4.04 -5.93
N THR A 217 14.34 -5.34 -6.08
CA THR A 217 13.13 -5.90 -6.69
C THR A 217 11.89 -5.60 -5.86
N GLU A 218 11.93 -5.83 -4.56
CA GLU A 218 10.81 -5.49 -3.65
C GLU A 218 10.49 -3.99 -3.64
N ALA A 219 11.50 -3.13 -3.86
CA ALA A 219 11.28 -1.69 -3.94
C ALA A 219 10.44 -1.27 -5.16
N PHE A 220 10.28 -2.13 -6.16
CA PHE A 220 9.45 -1.91 -7.35
C PHE A 220 8.04 -2.54 -7.24
N LEU A 221 7.77 -3.32 -6.22
CA LEU A 221 6.48 -3.95 -5.94
C LEU A 221 5.70 -3.14 -4.92
#